data_81cfe30303716b9e869d58deaff7d22c
#
_entry.id   81cfe30303716b9e869d58deaff7d22c
#
_cell.length_a   1.000
_cell.length_b   1.000
_cell.length_c   1.000
_cell.angle_alpha   90.00
_cell.angle_beta   90.00
_cell.angle_gamma   90.00
#
_symmetry.space_group_name_H-M   'P 1'
#
loop_
_entity.id
_entity.type
_entity.pdbx_description
1 polymer ?
#
loop_
_entity_poly.entity_id
_entity_poly.type
_entity_poly.pdbx_seq_one_letter_code
_entity_poly.pdbx_strand_id
1 'polypeptide(L)'
;MLSYRRMLKRLFGPVFWLAFLWILPNPIASASLREEAVNYRLQGFEAQRRGDKGTALTFYQKAQQLDPSYPIPFNDAGILLEEEGRFDDAEQAYKRALELNPTYLEPHTNLALLYERRGETEKAIYHWMKRYELGDPLDPWTARAEERLTAFGVIKKYPGMKGKLYTSRRLIDQELNAYTKTLEEFRAVTDRHEREPFQSFDR
;
A
#
# COMPACT_ATOMS: atom_id res chain seq x y z
N MET A 1 15.06 -4.29 -40.59
CA MET A 1 14.62 -5.17 -39.48
C MET A 1 14.39 -6.65 -39.85
N LEU A 2 14.15 -7.00 -41.11
CA LEU A 2 13.95 -8.40 -41.54
C LEU A 2 15.23 -9.23 -41.63
N SER A 3 16.41 -8.64 -41.79
CA SER A 3 17.69 -9.35 -41.90
C SER A 3 18.20 -9.96 -40.60
N TYR A 4 17.93 -9.29 -39.46
CA TYR A 4 18.41 -9.72 -38.14
C TYR A 4 17.65 -10.97 -37.63
N ARG A 5 16.38 -11.11 -37.96
CA ARG A 5 15.56 -12.32 -37.64
C ARG A 5 16.01 -13.57 -38.43
N ARG A 6 16.52 -13.40 -39.66
CA ARG A 6 17.02 -14.53 -40.45
C ARG A 6 18.43 -15.01 -40.02
N MET A 7 19.22 -14.09 -39.49
CA MET A 7 20.56 -14.40 -38.97
C MET A 7 20.49 -15.15 -37.64
N LEU A 8 19.58 -14.76 -36.73
CA LEU A 8 19.35 -15.45 -35.47
C LEU A 8 18.80 -16.89 -35.65
N LYS A 9 17.94 -17.13 -36.67
CA LYS A 9 17.44 -18.47 -36.98
C LYS A 9 18.50 -19.43 -37.49
N ARG A 10 19.62 -18.92 -38.03
CA ARG A 10 20.76 -19.76 -38.52
C ARG A 10 21.77 -20.08 -37.43
N LEU A 11 21.90 -19.23 -36.41
CA LEU A 11 22.85 -19.39 -35.30
C LEU A 11 22.30 -20.23 -34.14
N PHE A 12 20.98 -20.19 -33.95
CA PHE A 12 20.32 -20.92 -32.87
C PHE A 12 19.24 -21.84 -33.49
N GLY A 13 19.57 -23.13 -33.61
CA GLY A 13 18.65 -24.13 -34.16
C GLY A 13 17.31 -24.23 -33.39
N PRO A 14 16.35 -25.03 -33.94
CA PRO A 14 14.99 -25.11 -33.38
C PRO A 14 14.90 -25.48 -31.89
N VAL A 15 15.95 -26.10 -31.36
CA VAL A 15 16.04 -26.49 -29.94
C VAL A 15 16.14 -25.27 -29.03
N PHE A 16 16.76 -24.18 -29.48
CA PHE A 16 16.89 -22.95 -28.66
C PHE A 16 15.58 -22.18 -28.51
N TRP A 17 14.67 -22.29 -29.48
CA TRP A 17 13.34 -21.68 -29.42
C TRP A 17 12.40 -22.44 -28.49
N LEU A 18 12.57 -23.74 -28.34
CA LEU A 18 11.80 -24.54 -27.38
C LEU A 18 12.22 -24.26 -25.94
N ALA A 19 13.51 -23.99 -25.70
CA ALA A 19 14.01 -23.59 -24.37
C ALA A 19 13.50 -22.19 -23.94
N PHE A 20 13.30 -21.28 -24.90
CA PHE A 20 12.79 -19.92 -24.59
C PHE A 20 11.29 -19.91 -24.24
N LEU A 21 10.53 -20.89 -24.74
CA LEU A 21 9.11 -21.08 -24.39
C LEU A 21 8.91 -21.60 -22.95
N TRP A 22 9.95 -22.18 -22.35
CA TRP A 22 9.94 -22.69 -20.98
C TRP A 22 10.25 -21.62 -19.92
N ILE A 23 10.75 -20.45 -20.34
CA ILE A 23 11.09 -19.33 -19.45
C ILE A 23 9.91 -18.38 -19.25
N LEU A 24 8.89 -18.45 -20.12
CA LEU A 24 7.68 -17.67 -19.91
C LEU A 24 6.88 -18.26 -18.73
N PRO A 25 6.47 -17.43 -17.75
CA PRO A 25 5.63 -17.90 -16.65
C PRO A 25 4.38 -18.57 -17.27
N ASN A 26 4.13 -19.82 -16.89
CA ASN A 26 2.95 -20.54 -17.35
C ASN A 26 1.71 -19.91 -16.72
N PRO A 27 0.83 -19.26 -17.48
CA PRO A 27 -0.33 -18.55 -16.93
C PRO A 27 -1.30 -19.49 -16.19
N ILE A 28 -1.33 -20.78 -16.54
CA ILE A 28 -2.15 -21.79 -15.87
C ILE A 28 -1.56 -22.10 -14.48
N ALA A 29 -0.24 -22.22 -14.37
CA ALA A 29 0.41 -22.47 -13.10
C ALA A 29 0.28 -21.26 -12.13
N SER A 30 0.39 -20.03 -12.65
CA SER A 30 0.24 -18.82 -11.84
C SER A 30 -1.22 -18.63 -11.35
N ALA A 31 -2.22 -18.99 -12.17
CA ALA A 31 -3.61 -18.96 -11.77
C ALA A 31 -3.90 -19.96 -10.65
N SER A 32 -3.32 -21.17 -10.73
CA SER A 32 -3.44 -22.19 -9.68
C SER A 32 -2.80 -21.75 -8.36
N LEU A 33 -1.61 -21.13 -8.40
CA LEU A 33 -0.93 -20.61 -7.21
C LEU A 33 -1.71 -19.45 -6.56
N ARG A 34 -2.33 -18.61 -7.37
CA ARG A 34 -3.21 -17.55 -6.89
C ARG A 34 -4.42 -18.10 -6.16
N GLU A 35 -5.08 -19.11 -6.71
CA GLU A 35 -6.24 -19.76 -6.10
C GLU A 35 -5.84 -20.41 -4.75
N GLU A 36 -4.71 -21.10 -4.72
CA GLU A 36 -4.18 -21.69 -3.50
C GLU A 36 -3.83 -20.60 -2.45
N ALA A 37 -3.23 -19.48 -2.85
CA ALA A 37 -2.97 -18.34 -1.98
C ALA A 37 -4.26 -17.75 -1.38
N VAL A 38 -5.32 -17.64 -2.17
CA VAL A 38 -6.65 -17.22 -1.69
C VAL A 38 -7.18 -18.20 -0.64
N ASN A 39 -7.05 -19.51 -0.86
CA ASN A 39 -7.49 -20.54 0.07
C ASN A 39 -6.72 -20.48 1.40
N TYR A 40 -5.39 -20.29 1.38
CA TYR A 40 -4.62 -20.10 2.60
C TYR A 40 -5.00 -18.80 3.32
N ARG A 41 -5.22 -17.72 2.61
CA ARG A 41 -5.73 -16.47 3.20
C ARG A 41 -7.05 -16.69 3.93
N LEU A 42 -8.00 -17.43 3.34
CA LEU A 42 -9.29 -17.76 3.95
C LEU A 42 -9.12 -18.61 5.21
N GLN A 43 -8.25 -19.61 5.19
CA GLN A 43 -7.90 -20.40 6.38
C GLN A 43 -7.29 -19.52 7.50
N GLY A 44 -6.44 -18.56 7.12
CA GLY A 44 -5.88 -17.57 8.05
C GLY A 44 -6.97 -16.73 8.69
N PHE A 45 -7.90 -16.22 7.90
CA PHE A 45 -9.04 -15.45 8.40
C PHE A 45 -9.92 -16.26 9.37
N GLU A 46 -10.20 -17.52 9.08
CA GLU A 46 -10.94 -18.40 9.98
C GLU A 46 -10.18 -18.70 11.28
N ALA A 47 -8.86 -18.88 11.22
CA ALA A 47 -8.02 -19.01 12.41
C ALA A 47 -8.03 -17.74 13.27
N GLN A 48 -7.92 -16.57 12.64
CA GLN A 48 -8.02 -15.26 13.30
C GLN A 48 -9.37 -15.08 14.00
N ARG A 49 -10.47 -15.44 13.35
CA ARG A 49 -11.82 -15.38 13.95
C ARG A 49 -11.96 -16.27 15.19
N ARG A 50 -11.23 -17.38 15.25
CA ARG A 50 -11.18 -18.27 16.43
C ARG A 50 -10.20 -17.78 17.50
N GLY A 51 -9.50 -16.69 17.28
CA GLY A 51 -8.49 -16.15 18.19
C GLY A 51 -7.11 -16.83 18.08
N ASP A 52 -6.93 -17.75 17.14
CA ASP A 52 -5.65 -18.44 16.92
C ASP A 52 -4.75 -17.60 15.99
N LYS A 53 -4.16 -16.55 16.59
CA LYS A 53 -3.32 -15.58 15.85
C LYS A 53 -2.08 -16.23 15.25
N GLY A 54 -1.46 -17.17 15.93
CA GLY A 54 -0.25 -17.84 15.44
C GLY A 54 -0.50 -18.66 14.18
N THR A 55 -1.57 -19.45 14.18
CA THR A 55 -1.99 -20.22 13.00
C THR A 55 -2.43 -19.28 11.87
N ALA A 56 -3.16 -18.20 12.18
CA ALA A 56 -3.58 -17.21 11.20
C ALA A 56 -2.39 -16.57 10.50
N LEU A 57 -1.39 -16.11 11.26
CA LEU A 57 -0.17 -15.52 10.69
C LEU A 57 0.59 -16.51 9.79
N THR A 58 0.66 -17.77 10.20
CA THR A 58 1.28 -18.84 9.39
C THR A 58 0.57 -19.02 8.05
N PHE A 59 -0.75 -19.01 8.03
CA PHE A 59 -1.53 -19.12 6.80
C PHE A 59 -1.42 -17.88 5.92
N TYR A 60 -1.40 -16.67 6.48
CA TYR A 60 -1.15 -15.45 5.70
C TYR A 60 0.25 -15.46 5.07
N GLN A 61 1.28 -15.90 5.79
CA GLN A 61 2.62 -16.06 5.25
C GLN A 61 2.69 -17.09 4.10
N LYS A 62 1.97 -18.21 4.20
CA LYS A 62 1.85 -19.17 3.09
C LYS A 62 1.20 -18.55 1.87
N ALA A 63 0.13 -17.78 2.06
CA ALA A 63 -0.52 -17.06 0.97
C ALA A 63 0.44 -16.06 0.29
N GLN A 64 1.23 -15.33 1.06
CA GLN A 64 2.26 -14.40 0.57
C GLN A 64 3.38 -15.11 -0.21
N GLN A 65 3.77 -16.33 0.21
CA GLN A 65 4.79 -17.13 -0.47
C GLN A 65 4.29 -17.67 -1.80
N LEU A 66 3.04 -18.14 -1.86
CA LEU A 66 2.42 -18.69 -3.07
C LEU A 66 2.15 -17.61 -4.11
N ASP A 67 1.66 -16.46 -3.68
CA ASP A 67 1.46 -15.31 -4.56
C ASP A 67 1.99 -14.02 -3.92
N PRO A 68 3.27 -13.68 -4.15
CA PRO A 68 3.88 -12.46 -3.65
C PRO A 68 3.26 -11.16 -4.20
N SER A 69 2.40 -11.25 -5.23
CA SER A 69 1.67 -10.11 -5.80
C SER A 69 0.29 -9.89 -5.17
N TYR A 70 -0.12 -10.73 -4.21
CA TYR A 70 -1.41 -10.66 -3.54
C TYR A 70 -1.38 -9.70 -2.34
N PRO A 71 -1.96 -8.48 -2.41
CA PRO A 71 -1.80 -7.48 -1.36
C PRO A 71 -2.55 -7.82 -0.07
N ILE A 72 -3.68 -8.55 -0.16
CA ILE A 72 -4.58 -8.76 0.98
C ILE A 72 -3.92 -9.51 2.14
N PRO A 73 -3.18 -10.63 1.93
CA PRO A 73 -2.53 -11.33 3.05
C PRO A 73 -1.46 -10.51 3.78
N PHE A 74 -0.87 -9.50 3.11
CA PHE A 74 0.06 -8.59 3.77
C PHE A 74 -0.67 -7.64 4.72
N ASN A 75 -1.81 -7.09 4.30
CA ASN A 75 -2.65 -6.28 5.18
C ASN A 75 -3.18 -7.09 6.37
N ASP A 76 -3.69 -8.29 6.13
CA ASP A 76 -4.23 -9.16 7.16
C ASP A 76 -3.15 -9.57 8.19
N ALA A 77 -1.94 -9.89 7.73
CA ALA A 77 -0.80 -10.13 8.61
C ALA A 77 -0.42 -8.87 9.43
N GLY A 78 -0.46 -7.69 8.80
CA GLY A 78 -0.20 -6.42 9.48
C GLY A 78 -1.14 -6.17 10.65
N ILE A 79 -2.42 -6.49 10.51
CA ILE A 79 -3.42 -6.37 11.58
C ILE A 79 -3.03 -7.26 12.77
N LEU A 80 -2.67 -8.52 12.53
CA LEU A 80 -2.26 -9.44 13.61
C LEU A 80 -0.97 -8.98 14.31
N LEU A 81 0.00 -8.50 13.53
CA LEU A 81 1.26 -7.98 14.06
C LEU A 81 1.03 -6.74 14.94
N GLU A 82 0.12 -5.86 14.54
CA GLU A 82 -0.27 -4.69 15.34
C GLU A 82 -0.96 -5.10 16.65
N GLU A 83 -1.84 -6.11 16.61
CA GLU A 83 -2.49 -6.68 17.80
C GLU A 83 -1.49 -7.37 18.75
N GLU A 84 -0.34 -7.86 18.24
CA GLU A 84 0.77 -8.38 19.03
C GLU A 84 1.71 -7.28 19.55
N GLY A 85 1.47 -6.03 19.22
CA GLY A 85 2.35 -4.91 19.58
C GLY A 85 3.61 -4.79 18.71
N ARG A 86 3.71 -5.55 17.64
CA ARG A 86 4.81 -5.56 16.68
C ARG A 86 4.60 -4.49 15.62
N PHE A 87 4.60 -3.24 16.07
CA PHE A 87 4.18 -2.10 15.25
C PHE A 87 5.08 -1.85 14.03
N ASP A 88 6.38 -2.10 14.12
CA ASP A 88 7.29 -1.92 12.99
C ASP A 88 7.07 -2.98 11.91
N ASP A 89 6.84 -4.23 12.31
CA ASP A 89 6.52 -5.31 11.40
C ASP A 89 5.15 -5.08 10.73
N ALA A 90 4.15 -4.58 11.49
CA ALA A 90 2.84 -4.22 10.96
C ALA A 90 2.95 -3.10 9.91
N GLU A 91 3.73 -2.05 10.19
CA GLU A 91 4.00 -0.97 9.24
C GLU A 91 4.59 -1.49 7.93
N GLN A 92 5.60 -2.38 8.00
CA GLN A 92 6.20 -2.98 6.81
C GLN A 92 5.18 -3.81 6.02
N ALA A 93 4.34 -4.59 6.71
CA ALA A 93 3.31 -5.40 6.07
C ALA A 93 2.27 -4.52 5.34
N TYR A 94 1.78 -3.46 5.97
CA TYR A 94 0.86 -2.51 5.33
C TYR A 94 1.49 -1.78 4.15
N LYS A 95 2.74 -1.34 4.27
CA LYS A 95 3.49 -0.72 3.17
C LYS A 95 3.64 -1.68 2.01
N ARG A 96 3.95 -2.95 2.28
CA ARG A 96 4.05 -3.97 1.23
C ARG A 96 2.72 -4.17 0.51
N ALA A 97 1.59 -4.17 1.22
CA ALA A 97 0.27 -4.22 0.61
C ALA A 97 0.02 -3.03 -0.34
N LEU A 98 0.47 -1.82 0.03
CA LEU A 98 0.34 -0.62 -0.80
C LEU A 98 1.33 -0.56 -1.98
N GLU A 99 2.51 -1.14 -1.87
CA GLU A 99 3.42 -1.31 -3.01
C GLU A 99 2.79 -2.17 -4.09
N LEU A 100 2.05 -3.21 -3.69
CA LEU A 100 1.36 -4.12 -4.60
C LEU A 100 0.06 -3.53 -5.15
N ASN A 101 -0.67 -2.77 -4.34
CA ASN A 101 -1.88 -2.07 -4.74
C ASN A 101 -1.98 -0.69 -4.05
N PRO A 102 -1.51 0.39 -4.70
CA PRO A 102 -1.53 1.73 -4.14
C PRO A 102 -2.94 2.30 -3.85
N THR A 103 -3.99 1.70 -4.40
CA THR A 103 -5.38 2.12 -4.18
C THR A 103 -6.11 1.25 -3.16
N TYR A 104 -5.42 0.35 -2.48
CA TYR A 104 -5.99 -0.51 -1.45
C TYR A 104 -6.28 0.31 -0.17
N LEU A 105 -7.56 0.46 0.13
CA LEU A 105 -8.04 1.43 1.13
C LEU A 105 -7.68 1.06 2.58
N GLU A 106 -7.78 -0.22 2.92
CA GLU A 106 -7.61 -0.70 4.30
C GLU A 106 -6.19 -0.46 4.84
N PRO A 107 -5.10 -0.73 4.10
CA PRO A 107 -3.75 -0.41 4.59
C PRO A 107 -3.54 1.10 4.80
N HIS A 108 -4.19 1.97 4.00
CA HIS A 108 -4.13 3.41 4.26
C HIS A 108 -4.79 3.76 5.59
N THR A 109 -5.95 3.18 5.89
CA THR A 109 -6.61 3.37 7.18
C THR A 109 -5.76 2.87 8.34
N ASN A 110 -5.20 1.66 8.22
CA ASN A 110 -4.39 1.02 9.26
C ASN A 110 -3.11 1.81 9.53
N LEU A 111 -2.39 2.26 8.49
CA LEU A 111 -1.21 3.10 8.62
C LEU A 111 -1.54 4.46 9.24
N ALA A 112 -2.66 5.08 8.85
CA ALA A 112 -3.07 6.35 9.45
C ALA A 112 -3.29 6.21 10.97
N LEU A 113 -4.01 5.19 11.40
CA LEU A 113 -4.24 4.89 12.81
C LEU A 113 -2.96 4.53 13.56
N LEU A 114 -2.07 3.74 12.95
CA LEU A 114 -0.78 3.37 13.51
C LEU A 114 0.11 4.61 13.73
N TYR A 115 0.20 5.50 12.74
CA TYR A 115 0.98 6.73 12.86
C TYR A 115 0.37 7.73 13.85
N GLU A 116 -0.96 7.80 13.96
CA GLU A 116 -1.59 8.60 15.03
C GLU A 116 -1.18 8.10 16.42
N ARG A 117 -1.20 6.79 16.63
CA ARG A 117 -0.78 6.17 17.89
C ARG A 117 0.67 6.46 18.23
N ARG A 118 1.53 6.58 17.21
CA ARG A 118 2.96 6.93 17.37
C ARG A 118 3.21 8.44 17.48
N GLY A 119 2.20 9.28 17.28
CA GLY A 119 2.36 10.74 17.24
C GLY A 119 3.02 11.26 15.95
N GLU A 120 3.12 10.42 14.92
CA GLU A 120 3.70 10.75 13.62
C GLU A 120 2.65 11.42 12.73
N THR A 121 2.27 12.65 13.11
CA THR A 121 1.09 13.35 12.58
C THR A 121 1.12 13.54 11.06
N GLU A 122 2.27 13.89 10.47
CA GLU A 122 2.38 14.12 9.03
C GLU A 122 2.12 12.85 8.22
N LYS A 123 2.65 11.72 8.69
CA LYS A 123 2.40 10.42 8.04
C LYS A 123 0.95 9.99 8.20
N ALA A 124 0.35 10.22 9.37
CA ALA A 124 -1.05 9.95 9.59
C ALA A 124 -1.94 10.76 8.64
N ILE A 125 -1.69 12.07 8.50
CA ILE A 125 -2.39 12.95 7.56
C ILE A 125 -2.27 12.42 6.14
N TYR A 126 -1.06 12.06 5.67
CA TYR A 126 -0.87 11.53 4.33
C TYR A 126 -1.76 10.32 4.05
N HIS A 127 -1.83 9.36 4.97
CA HIS A 127 -2.63 8.16 4.77
C HIS A 127 -4.13 8.43 4.91
N TRP A 128 -4.56 9.33 5.80
CA TRP A 128 -5.95 9.79 5.85
C TRP A 128 -6.37 10.50 4.57
N MET A 129 -5.49 11.31 3.96
CA MET A 129 -5.74 11.94 2.67
C MET A 129 -5.98 10.89 1.58
N LYS A 130 -5.09 9.88 1.49
CA LYS A 130 -5.26 8.80 0.52
C LYS A 130 -6.55 8.02 0.74
N ARG A 131 -6.90 7.73 2.00
CA ARG A 131 -8.17 7.08 2.35
C ARG A 131 -9.38 7.91 1.92
N TYR A 132 -9.31 9.24 2.11
CA TYR A 132 -10.36 10.17 1.71
C TYR A 132 -10.46 10.32 0.18
N GLU A 133 -9.33 10.49 -0.52
CA GLU A 133 -9.28 10.67 -1.97
C GLU A 133 -9.81 9.45 -2.74
N LEU A 134 -9.44 8.27 -2.30
CA LEU A 134 -9.72 7.01 -3.00
C LEU A 134 -11.05 6.37 -2.58
N GLY A 135 -11.59 6.75 -1.41
CA GLY A 135 -12.75 6.12 -0.82
C GLY A 135 -14.08 6.60 -1.40
N ASP A 136 -15.09 5.74 -1.30
CA ASP A 136 -16.48 6.13 -1.60
C ASP A 136 -16.97 7.15 -0.54
N PRO A 137 -17.63 8.24 -0.93
CA PRO A 137 -18.19 9.22 -0.01
C PRO A 137 -19.22 8.64 0.99
N LEU A 138 -19.85 7.52 0.66
CA LEU A 138 -20.82 6.84 1.53
C LEU A 138 -20.16 5.82 2.46
N ASP A 139 -18.88 5.55 2.29
CA ASP A 139 -18.17 4.61 3.14
C ASP A 139 -17.81 5.26 4.49
N PRO A 140 -18.13 4.60 5.63
CA PRO A 140 -17.86 5.13 6.97
C PRO A 140 -16.41 5.51 7.23
N TRP A 141 -15.45 4.80 6.64
CA TRP A 141 -14.04 5.09 6.81
C TRP A 141 -13.58 6.31 6.00
N THR A 142 -14.25 6.61 4.88
CA THR A 142 -14.05 7.87 4.14
C THR A 142 -14.56 9.05 4.97
N ALA A 143 -15.72 8.92 5.61
CA ALA A 143 -16.23 9.92 6.53
C ALA A 143 -15.32 10.09 7.76
N ARG A 144 -14.74 9.01 8.26
CA ARG A 144 -13.77 9.05 9.35
C ARG A 144 -12.49 9.77 8.95
N ALA A 145 -12.01 9.53 7.73
CA ALA A 145 -10.84 10.22 7.18
C ALA A 145 -11.10 11.75 7.10
N GLU A 146 -12.27 12.17 6.62
CA GLU A 146 -12.67 13.59 6.60
C GLU A 146 -12.69 14.20 8.01
N GLU A 147 -13.23 13.49 8.98
CA GLU A 147 -13.25 13.93 10.39
C GLU A 147 -11.81 14.13 10.93
N ARG A 148 -10.93 13.17 10.69
CA ARG A 148 -9.53 13.25 11.15
C ARG A 148 -8.76 14.39 10.48
N LEU A 149 -8.90 14.54 9.17
CA LEU A 149 -8.28 15.64 8.42
C LEU A 149 -8.79 17.01 8.88
N THR A 150 -10.08 17.10 9.25
CA THR A 150 -10.65 18.31 9.83
C THR A 150 -10.04 18.58 11.21
N ALA A 151 -9.89 17.56 12.05
CA ALA A 151 -9.28 17.69 13.38
C ALA A 151 -7.81 18.11 13.32
N PHE A 152 -7.07 17.67 12.32
CA PHE A 152 -5.69 18.11 12.05
C PHE A 152 -5.61 19.51 11.38
N GLY A 153 -6.75 20.13 11.06
CA GLY A 153 -6.80 21.45 10.43
C GLY A 153 -6.45 21.46 8.94
N VAL A 154 -6.34 20.27 8.31
CA VAL A 154 -6.07 20.12 6.87
C VAL A 154 -7.31 20.50 6.06
N ILE A 155 -8.49 20.10 6.52
CA ILE A 155 -9.78 20.45 5.93
C ILE A 155 -10.46 21.51 6.81
N LYS A 156 -10.74 22.68 6.23
CA LYS A 156 -11.51 23.71 6.94
C LYS A 156 -12.99 23.35 6.91
N LYS A 157 -13.58 23.18 8.10
CA LYS A 157 -15.01 22.95 8.24
C LYS A 157 -15.74 24.27 7.95
N TYR A 158 -16.46 24.34 6.84
CA TYR A 158 -17.34 25.48 6.55
C TYR A 158 -18.71 25.25 7.25
N PRO A 159 -19.08 26.11 8.25
CA PRO A 159 -20.38 25.98 8.91
C PRO A 159 -21.47 26.35 7.89
N GLY A 160 -22.37 25.42 7.57
CA GLY A 160 -23.55 25.67 6.73
C GLY A 160 -23.66 24.86 5.45
N MET A 161 -22.68 24.05 5.08
CA MET A 161 -22.75 23.23 3.85
C MET A 161 -23.22 21.78 4.09
N LYS A 162 -24.26 21.58 4.89
CA LYS A 162 -25.01 20.34 4.86
C LYS A 162 -25.80 20.29 3.56
N GLY A 163 -25.32 19.57 2.55
CA GLY A 163 -26.10 19.28 1.35
C GLY A 163 -25.48 19.59 -0.03
N LYS A 164 -24.25 20.11 -0.12
CA LYS A 164 -23.57 20.32 -1.40
C LYS A 164 -22.24 19.55 -1.46
N LEU A 165 -22.34 18.25 -1.44
CA LEU A 165 -21.17 17.33 -1.44
C LEU A 165 -20.21 17.55 -2.62
N TYR A 166 -20.70 17.94 -3.77
CA TYR A 166 -19.89 18.06 -5.01
C TYR A 166 -19.03 19.33 -5.12
N THR A 167 -19.51 20.44 -4.64
CA THR A 167 -18.76 21.72 -4.69
C THR A 167 -17.74 21.80 -3.55
N SER A 168 -18.06 21.22 -2.40
CA SER A 168 -17.12 21.13 -1.28
C SER A 168 -15.94 20.21 -1.59
N ARG A 169 -16.17 19.08 -2.27
CA ARG A 169 -15.10 18.13 -2.64
C ARG A 169 -14.04 18.78 -3.52
N ARG A 170 -14.41 19.56 -4.53
CA ARG A 170 -13.45 20.25 -5.42
C ARG A 170 -12.56 21.26 -4.69
N LEU A 171 -13.10 21.97 -3.70
CA LEU A 171 -12.33 22.89 -2.86
C LEU A 171 -11.40 22.12 -1.89
N ILE A 172 -11.89 21.03 -1.32
CA ILE A 172 -11.10 20.13 -0.48
C ILE A 172 -9.97 19.51 -1.28
N ASP A 173 -10.23 19.01 -2.48
CA ASP A 173 -9.22 18.45 -3.39
C ASP A 173 -8.13 19.48 -3.73
N GLN A 174 -8.48 20.76 -3.92
CA GLN A 174 -7.51 21.83 -4.14
C GLN A 174 -6.65 22.11 -2.90
N GLU A 175 -7.24 22.15 -1.71
CA GLU A 175 -6.50 22.34 -0.45
C GLU A 175 -5.61 21.14 -0.14
N LEU A 176 -6.09 19.91 -0.39
CA LEU A 176 -5.31 18.67 -0.23
C LEU A 176 -4.13 18.63 -1.20
N ASN A 177 -4.32 19.00 -2.46
CA ASN A 177 -3.23 19.05 -3.44
C ASN A 177 -2.16 20.07 -3.05
N ALA A 178 -2.57 21.23 -2.55
CA ALA A 178 -1.64 22.26 -2.06
C ALA A 178 -0.85 21.74 -0.85
N TYR A 179 -1.52 21.04 0.09
CA TYR A 179 -0.87 20.47 1.27
C TYR A 179 0.08 19.32 0.92
N THR A 180 -0.33 18.43 0.00
CA THR A 180 0.52 17.34 -0.52
C THR A 180 1.82 17.89 -1.11
N LYS A 181 1.71 18.95 -1.92
CA LYS A 181 2.87 19.63 -2.51
C LYS A 181 3.80 20.18 -1.43
N THR A 182 3.26 20.79 -0.39
CA THR A 182 4.04 21.31 0.74
C THR A 182 4.76 20.18 1.48
N LEU A 183 4.10 19.03 1.69
CA LEU A 183 4.72 17.85 2.31
C LEU A 183 5.83 17.26 1.46
N GLU A 184 5.65 17.18 0.15
CA GLU A 184 6.67 16.71 -0.79
C GLU A 184 7.88 17.65 -0.80
N GLU A 185 7.66 18.95 -0.79
CA GLU A 185 8.71 19.97 -0.69
C GLU A 185 9.47 19.85 0.65
N PHE A 186 8.75 19.66 1.76
CA PHE A 186 9.36 19.47 3.08
C PHE A 186 10.19 18.17 3.12
N ARG A 187 9.67 17.08 2.58
CA ARG A 187 10.36 15.79 2.47
C ARG A 187 11.63 15.91 1.63
N ALA A 188 11.57 16.61 0.50
CA ALA A 188 12.74 16.84 -0.36
C ALA A 188 13.84 17.66 0.35
N VAL A 189 13.46 18.55 1.25
CA VAL A 189 14.42 19.31 2.10
C VAL A 189 15.03 18.41 3.16
N THR A 190 14.23 17.60 3.84
CA THR A 190 14.69 16.68 4.90
C THR A 190 15.63 15.61 4.33
N ASP A 191 15.25 14.98 3.20
CA ASP A 191 16.09 13.99 2.48
C ASP A 191 17.42 14.60 1.99
N ARG A 192 17.45 15.90 1.70
CA ARG A 192 18.67 16.60 1.30
C ARG A 192 19.60 16.82 2.49
N HIS A 193 19.06 17.17 3.64
CA HIS A 193 19.85 17.33 4.87
C HIS A 193 20.40 16.01 5.41
N GLU A 194 19.67 14.89 5.22
CA GLU A 194 20.17 13.57 5.60
C GLU A 194 21.28 13.04 4.66
N ARG A 195 21.36 13.55 3.44
CA ARG A 195 22.40 13.15 2.45
C ARG A 195 23.65 14.00 2.48
N GLU A 196 23.64 15.16 3.11
CA GLU A 196 24.83 15.98 3.28
C GLU A 196 25.51 15.59 4.61
N PRO A 197 26.64 14.85 4.59
CA PRO A 197 27.37 14.59 5.81
C PRO A 197 27.85 15.92 6.37
N PHE A 198 27.65 16.09 7.66
CA PHE A 198 28.18 17.21 8.45
C PHE A 198 29.64 17.44 8.07
N GLN A 199 29.94 18.49 7.31
CA GLN A 199 31.29 18.90 7.14
C GLN A 199 31.77 19.44 8.52
N SER A 200 32.56 18.62 9.19
CA SER A 200 33.26 19.07 10.39
C SER A 200 34.09 20.30 10.05
N PHE A 201 33.69 21.42 10.59
CA PHE A 201 34.55 22.60 10.63
C PHE A 201 35.67 22.32 11.66
N ASP A 202 36.75 21.68 11.19
CA ASP A 202 38.04 21.73 11.87
C ASP A 202 38.65 23.09 11.59
N ARG A 203 38.67 23.93 12.65
CA ARG A 203 39.59 25.04 12.82
C ARG A 203 40.20 24.98 14.20
#